data_62c8454e98db6cce18fe1546450a16a3
#
_entry.id   62c8454e98db6cce18fe1546450a16a3
#
_cell.length_a   1.000
_cell.length_b   1.000
_cell.length_c   1.000
_cell.angle_alpha   90.00
_cell.angle_beta   90.00
_cell.angle_gamma   90.00
#
_symmetry.space_group_name_H-M   'P 1'
#
loop_
_entity.id
_entity.type
_entity.pdbx_description
1 polymer ?
#
loop_
_entity_poly.entity_id
_entity_poly.type
_entity_poly.pdbx_seq_one_letter_code
_entity_poly.pdbx_strand_id
1 'polypeptide(L)'
;GETADFLRDKPVGMIWGVGAATQTALEKAGIRSFSDLLRWEQTDLIARFGSMGDRLWHLARGQDTRRVSRHRPVKSISNETTFSDDTGDAEILDGHIWRLAEKVADRAKAKEMAGRVVTLKLKRADHTVLSRRLSLHDPTQLADRIYRTARALFDQVDHQSAYRLIGVGLSELSGAEGADMAGDLLDPGAAQRSRAERAADS
;
A
#
# COMPACT_ATOMS: atom_id res chain seq x y z
N GLY A 1 30.18 6.18 1.75
CA GLY A 1 30.75 5.82 2.96
C GLY A 1 30.92 4.35 3.23
N GLU A 2 30.73 3.98 4.46
CA GLU A 2 30.95 2.63 4.98
C GLU A 2 30.16 1.52 4.24
N THR A 3 28.94 1.81 3.81
CA THR A 3 28.11 0.85 3.07
C THR A 3 28.68 0.53 1.70
N ALA A 4 29.24 1.52 1.01
CA ALA A 4 29.88 1.33 -0.29
C ALA A 4 31.15 0.50 -0.17
N ASP A 5 31.96 0.74 0.86
CA ASP A 5 33.18 -0.02 1.13
C ASP A 5 32.90 -1.46 1.51
N PHE A 6 31.84 -1.70 2.29
CA PHE A 6 31.42 -3.05 2.67
C PHE A 6 30.95 -3.88 1.46
N LEU A 7 30.29 -3.25 0.49
CA LEU A 7 29.75 -3.94 -0.69
C LEU A 7 30.78 -4.13 -1.81
N ARG A 8 31.93 -3.45 -1.75
CA ARG A 8 32.91 -3.38 -2.83
C ARG A 8 33.34 -4.75 -3.38
N ASP A 9 33.58 -5.70 -2.51
CA ASP A 9 34.07 -7.03 -2.88
C ASP A 9 32.97 -8.10 -2.93
N LYS A 10 31.71 -7.69 -2.78
CA LYS A 10 30.57 -8.63 -2.83
C LYS A 10 30.18 -8.95 -4.28
N PRO A 11 29.81 -10.20 -4.58
CA PRO A 11 29.31 -10.56 -5.90
C PRO A 11 28.01 -9.84 -6.23
N VAL A 12 27.86 -9.41 -7.49
CA VAL A 12 26.61 -8.76 -7.95
C VAL A 12 25.40 -9.67 -7.86
N GLY A 13 25.58 -11.00 -7.85
CA GLY A 13 24.49 -11.96 -7.66
C GLY A 13 23.81 -11.91 -6.30
N MET A 14 24.41 -11.25 -5.32
CA MET A 14 23.80 -11.01 -4.00
C MET A 14 22.79 -9.85 -4.02
N ILE A 15 22.69 -9.11 -5.12
CA ILE A 15 21.73 -8.01 -5.25
C ILE A 15 20.32 -8.58 -5.40
N TRP A 16 19.42 -8.14 -4.54
CA TRP A 16 18.00 -8.50 -4.62
C TRP A 16 17.40 -8.06 -5.95
N GLY A 17 16.78 -8.98 -6.67
CA GLY A 17 16.14 -8.72 -7.95
C GLY A 17 17.04 -8.89 -9.17
N VAL A 18 18.29 -9.33 -9.00
CA VAL A 18 19.14 -9.74 -10.11
C VAL A 18 18.91 -11.23 -10.38
N GLY A 19 18.16 -11.53 -11.43
CA GLY A 19 17.92 -12.91 -11.86
C GLY A 19 19.13 -13.51 -12.57
N ALA A 20 19.11 -14.83 -12.82
CA ALA A 20 20.20 -15.56 -13.47
C ALA A 20 20.56 -14.99 -14.85
N ALA A 21 19.57 -14.58 -15.64
CA ALA A 21 19.79 -13.97 -16.96
C ALA A 21 20.53 -12.62 -16.87
N THR A 22 20.15 -11.79 -15.92
CA THR A 22 20.81 -10.48 -15.67
C THR A 22 22.22 -10.69 -15.15
N GLN A 23 22.43 -11.65 -14.26
CA GLN A 23 23.75 -12.00 -13.75
C GLN A 23 24.68 -12.47 -14.89
N THR A 24 24.19 -13.30 -15.80
CA THR A 24 24.94 -13.75 -16.98
C THR A 24 25.30 -12.57 -17.88
N ALA A 25 24.37 -11.64 -18.11
CA ALA A 25 24.63 -10.44 -18.91
C ALA A 25 25.69 -9.53 -18.27
N LEU A 26 25.67 -9.39 -16.95
CA LEU A 26 26.68 -8.63 -16.19
C LEU A 26 28.07 -9.29 -16.29
N GLU A 27 28.14 -10.60 -16.14
CA GLU A 27 29.39 -11.36 -16.28
C GLU A 27 30.00 -11.24 -17.68
N LYS A 28 29.17 -11.27 -18.72
CA LYS A 28 29.60 -11.03 -20.10
C LYS A 28 30.15 -9.63 -20.33
N ALA A 29 29.67 -8.66 -19.57
CA ALA A 29 30.17 -7.28 -19.60
C ALA A 29 31.43 -7.08 -18.72
N GLY A 30 31.91 -8.13 -18.05
CA GLY A 30 33.06 -8.05 -17.14
C GLY A 30 32.71 -7.56 -15.75
N ILE A 31 31.43 -7.51 -15.41
CA ILE A 31 30.92 -7.05 -14.10
C ILE A 31 30.61 -8.26 -13.23
N ARG A 32 31.50 -8.55 -12.28
CA ARG A 32 31.35 -9.68 -11.35
C ARG A 32 31.16 -9.26 -9.91
N SER A 33 31.63 -8.07 -9.56
CA SER A 33 31.55 -7.51 -8.21
C SER A 33 31.07 -6.07 -8.23
N PHE A 34 30.72 -5.54 -7.06
CA PHE A 34 30.36 -4.12 -6.91
C PHE A 34 31.49 -3.17 -7.28
N SER A 35 32.76 -3.58 -7.06
CA SER A 35 33.90 -2.77 -7.50
C SER A 35 33.98 -2.65 -9.02
N ASP A 36 33.56 -3.67 -9.75
CA ASP A 36 33.46 -3.59 -11.20
C ASP A 36 32.36 -2.61 -11.65
N LEU A 37 31.22 -2.59 -10.95
CA LEU A 37 30.13 -1.63 -11.20
C LEU A 37 30.59 -0.17 -10.99
N LEU A 38 31.46 0.09 -10.01
CA LEU A 38 31.97 1.42 -9.72
C LEU A 38 32.83 2.01 -10.85
N ARG A 39 33.35 1.18 -11.75
CA ARG A 39 34.14 1.60 -12.93
C ARG A 39 33.25 2.05 -14.09
N TRP A 40 31.97 1.76 -14.04
CA TRP A 40 31.02 2.09 -15.10
C TRP A 40 30.37 3.46 -14.88
N GLU A 41 30.16 4.19 -15.97
CA GLU A 41 29.33 5.40 -15.94
C GLU A 41 27.85 5.04 -15.88
N GLN A 42 27.05 5.88 -15.23
CA GLN A 42 25.60 5.68 -15.12
C GLN A 42 24.92 5.55 -16.48
N THR A 43 25.30 6.42 -17.42
CA THR A 43 24.74 6.41 -18.78
C THR A 43 25.01 5.12 -19.53
N ASP A 44 26.19 4.54 -19.38
CA ASP A 44 26.58 3.28 -20.02
C ASP A 44 25.84 2.09 -19.41
N LEU A 45 25.64 2.09 -18.10
CA LEU A 45 24.84 1.05 -17.43
C LEU A 45 23.38 1.12 -17.85
N ILE A 46 22.80 2.29 -17.95
CA ILE A 46 21.41 2.49 -18.39
C ILE A 46 21.26 2.09 -19.86
N ALA A 47 22.19 2.48 -20.71
CA ALA A 47 22.16 2.12 -22.13
C ALA A 47 22.20 0.61 -22.36
N ARG A 48 22.94 -0.13 -21.52
CA ARG A 48 23.13 -1.56 -21.67
C ARG A 48 22.10 -2.42 -20.91
N PHE A 49 21.67 -1.98 -19.73
CA PHE A 49 20.80 -2.75 -18.82
C PHE A 49 19.45 -2.07 -18.52
N GLY A 50 19.21 -0.88 -19.05
CA GLY A 50 17.96 -0.13 -18.82
C GLY A 50 17.82 0.33 -17.36
N SER A 51 16.61 0.22 -16.82
CA SER A 51 16.29 0.61 -15.43
C SER A 51 17.08 -0.20 -14.40
N MET A 52 17.44 -1.43 -14.72
CA MET A 52 18.30 -2.25 -13.86
C MET A 52 19.71 -1.66 -13.75
N GLY A 53 20.25 -1.10 -14.84
CA GLY A 53 21.55 -0.41 -14.86
C GLY A 53 21.57 0.80 -13.93
N ASP A 54 20.51 1.60 -13.93
CA ASP A 54 20.36 2.73 -13.03
C ASP A 54 20.33 2.29 -11.56
N ARG A 55 19.55 1.25 -11.26
CA ARG A 55 19.48 0.67 -9.93
C ARG A 55 20.84 0.13 -9.45
N LEU A 56 21.56 -0.58 -10.32
CA LEU A 56 22.89 -1.12 -10.01
C LEU A 56 23.89 -0.02 -9.73
N TRP A 57 23.87 1.06 -10.50
CA TRP A 57 24.75 2.21 -10.31
C TRP A 57 24.55 2.84 -8.93
N HIS A 58 23.31 3.06 -8.50
CA HIS A 58 22.99 3.61 -7.18
C HIS A 58 23.37 2.66 -6.05
N LEU A 59 23.07 1.37 -6.19
CA LEU A 59 23.40 0.36 -5.17
C LEU A 59 24.90 0.23 -4.94
N ALA A 60 25.68 0.25 -6.02
CA ALA A 60 27.14 0.14 -5.92
C ALA A 60 27.77 1.33 -5.17
N ARG A 61 27.12 2.48 -5.18
CA ARG A 61 27.57 3.69 -4.47
C ARG A 61 26.97 3.85 -3.08
N GLY A 62 26.29 2.82 -2.57
CA GLY A 62 25.65 2.84 -1.26
C GLY A 62 24.44 3.75 -1.18
N GLN A 63 23.92 4.20 -2.32
CA GLN A 63 22.68 4.96 -2.39
C GLN A 63 21.51 3.99 -2.34
N ASP A 64 20.79 4.01 -1.22
CA ASP A 64 19.66 3.12 -1.02
C ASP A 64 18.45 3.61 -1.84
N THR A 65 18.08 2.85 -2.86
CA THR A 65 16.86 3.11 -3.65
C THR A 65 15.59 3.04 -2.81
N ARG A 66 15.63 2.42 -1.63
CA ARG A 66 14.54 2.45 -0.65
C ARG A 66 14.28 3.85 -0.12
N ARG A 67 15.28 4.75 -0.09
CA ARG A 67 15.07 6.16 0.25
C ARG A 67 14.23 6.87 -0.81
N VAL A 68 14.40 6.53 -2.08
CA VAL A 68 13.56 7.05 -3.16
C VAL A 68 12.13 6.52 -3.03
N SER A 69 11.96 5.25 -2.61
CA SER A 69 10.64 4.68 -2.34
C SER A 69 9.96 5.28 -1.12
N ARG A 70 10.71 5.79 -0.13
CA ARG A 70 10.14 6.53 1.03
C ARG A 70 9.52 7.86 0.63
N HIS A 71 9.94 8.44 -0.49
CA HIS A 71 9.40 9.67 -1.04
C HIS A 71 8.29 9.43 -2.07
N ARG A 72 8.01 8.16 -2.41
CA ARG A 72 6.84 7.84 -3.23
C ARG A 72 5.58 8.12 -2.41
N PRO A 73 4.61 8.87 -2.97
CA PRO A 73 3.36 9.08 -2.27
C PRO A 73 2.70 7.72 -1.98
N VAL A 74 2.18 7.58 -0.78
CA VAL A 74 1.37 6.42 -0.43
C VAL A 74 0.13 6.43 -1.32
N LYS A 75 -0.11 5.35 -2.07
CA LYS A 75 -1.21 5.25 -3.02
C LYS A 75 -2.49 4.72 -2.41
N SER A 76 -2.35 3.89 -1.39
CA SER A 76 -3.49 3.28 -0.71
C SER A 76 -3.14 2.92 0.73
N ILE A 77 -4.16 2.84 1.56
CA ILE A 77 -4.08 2.34 2.93
C ILE A 77 -5.10 1.22 3.03
N SER A 78 -4.66 0.02 3.38
CA SER A 78 -5.55 -1.13 3.49
C SER A 78 -5.18 -2.00 4.68
N ASN A 79 -6.16 -2.73 5.16
CA ASN A 79 -5.98 -3.74 6.18
C ASN A 79 -6.91 -4.91 5.90
N GLU A 80 -6.45 -6.13 6.16
CA GLU A 80 -7.22 -7.34 5.96
C GLU A 80 -7.04 -8.31 7.12
N THR A 81 -8.00 -9.19 7.31
CA THR A 81 -7.94 -10.26 8.29
C THR A 81 -8.39 -11.57 7.68
N THR A 82 -7.69 -12.64 8.03
CA THR A 82 -8.04 -14.02 7.68
C THR A 82 -8.70 -14.69 8.89
N PHE A 83 -9.79 -15.40 8.66
CA PHE A 83 -10.51 -16.09 9.73
C PHE A 83 -9.88 -17.46 10.01
N SER A 84 -9.97 -17.93 11.25
CA SER A 84 -9.60 -19.30 11.60
C SER A 84 -10.56 -20.31 10.96
N ASP A 85 -11.84 -19.97 10.91
CA ASP A 85 -12.88 -20.75 10.24
C ASP A 85 -13.61 -19.87 9.21
N ASP A 86 -13.90 -20.43 8.04
CA ASP A 86 -14.67 -19.73 7.02
C ASP A 86 -16.07 -19.38 7.55
N THR A 87 -16.53 -18.17 7.29
CA THR A 87 -17.82 -17.69 7.78
C THR A 87 -18.63 -16.98 6.71
N GLY A 88 -19.92 -17.23 6.70
CA GLY A 88 -20.92 -16.46 5.94
C GLY A 88 -21.82 -15.63 6.85
N ASP A 89 -21.55 -15.59 8.14
CA ASP A 89 -22.36 -14.85 9.12
C ASP A 89 -22.18 -13.34 8.92
N ALA A 90 -23.26 -12.68 8.52
CA ALA A 90 -23.27 -11.25 8.22
C ALA A 90 -22.90 -10.38 9.43
N GLU A 91 -23.28 -10.77 10.64
CA GLU A 91 -22.92 -10.02 11.87
C GLU A 91 -21.43 -10.11 12.17
N ILE A 92 -20.85 -11.29 12.01
CA ILE A 92 -19.39 -11.50 12.20
C ILE A 92 -18.63 -10.67 11.18
N LEU A 93 -19.03 -10.74 9.90
CA LEU A 93 -18.39 -10.00 8.82
C LEU A 93 -18.54 -8.49 9.01
N ASP A 94 -19.69 -8.02 9.44
CA ASP A 94 -19.94 -6.62 9.76
C ASP A 94 -19.02 -6.09 10.87
N GLY A 95 -18.84 -6.86 11.93
CA GLY A 95 -17.92 -6.54 13.00
C GLY A 95 -16.47 -6.43 12.53
N HIS A 96 -16.06 -7.28 11.59
CA HIS A 96 -14.72 -7.18 10.97
C HIS A 96 -14.60 -5.95 10.09
N ILE A 97 -15.63 -5.60 9.31
CA ILE A 97 -15.63 -4.38 8.48
C ILE A 97 -15.44 -3.15 9.37
N TRP A 98 -16.14 -3.09 10.50
CA TRP A 98 -15.99 -1.98 11.47
C TRP A 98 -14.57 -1.88 12.01
N ARG A 99 -14.00 -2.98 12.49
CA ARG A 99 -12.62 -3.00 13.02
C ARG A 99 -11.58 -2.64 11.97
N LEU A 100 -11.76 -3.11 10.74
CA LEU A 100 -10.85 -2.79 9.64
C LEU A 100 -10.98 -1.32 9.24
N ALA A 101 -12.18 -0.78 9.22
CA ALA A 101 -12.42 0.65 8.94
C ALA A 101 -11.75 1.54 9.99
N GLU A 102 -11.84 1.18 11.26
CA GLU A 102 -11.14 1.88 12.35
C GLU A 102 -9.62 1.88 12.13
N LYS A 103 -9.03 0.73 11.83
CA LYS A 103 -7.59 0.61 11.58
C LYS A 103 -7.14 1.42 10.36
N VAL A 104 -7.90 1.40 9.28
CA VAL A 104 -7.61 2.20 8.08
C VAL A 104 -7.71 3.69 8.40
N ALA A 105 -8.76 4.10 9.12
CA ALA A 105 -8.93 5.48 9.55
C ALA A 105 -7.78 5.97 10.43
N ASP A 106 -7.36 5.17 11.40
CA ASP A 106 -6.23 5.50 12.29
C ASP A 106 -4.93 5.70 11.50
N ARG A 107 -4.67 4.82 10.53
CA ARG A 107 -3.50 4.96 9.66
C ARG A 107 -3.58 6.20 8.77
N ALA A 108 -4.75 6.52 8.24
CA ALA A 108 -4.97 7.71 7.42
C ALA A 108 -4.71 8.98 8.24
N LYS A 109 -5.23 9.05 9.46
CA LYS A 109 -5.02 10.15 10.38
C LYS A 109 -3.55 10.30 10.76
N ALA A 110 -2.87 9.19 11.08
CA ALA A 110 -1.44 9.19 11.43
C ALA A 110 -0.57 9.69 10.28
N LYS A 111 -0.97 9.47 9.04
CA LYS A 111 -0.29 9.95 7.83
C LYS A 111 -0.79 11.31 7.34
N GLU A 112 -1.75 11.89 8.02
CA GLU A 112 -2.41 13.15 7.63
C GLU A 112 -2.96 13.10 6.19
N MET A 113 -3.57 11.97 5.82
CA MET A 113 -4.11 11.71 4.49
C MET A 113 -5.60 11.36 4.56
N ALA A 114 -6.30 11.64 3.49
CA ALA A 114 -7.68 11.22 3.29
C ALA A 114 -7.82 10.58 1.92
N GLY A 115 -8.80 9.71 1.73
CA GLY A 115 -9.00 9.02 0.46
C GLY A 115 -10.44 9.10 -0.02
N ARG A 116 -10.60 9.02 -1.33
CA ARG A 116 -11.91 9.12 -2.00
C ARG A 116 -12.52 7.78 -2.37
N VAL A 117 -11.71 6.74 -2.51
CA VAL A 117 -12.17 5.42 -2.95
C VAL A 117 -12.07 4.43 -1.80
N VAL A 118 -13.20 3.84 -1.45
CA VAL A 118 -13.26 2.73 -0.49
C VAL A 118 -13.40 1.43 -1.25
N THR A 119 -12.58 0.45 -0.91
CA THR A 119 -12.57 -0.88 -1.51
C THR A 119 -12.86 -1.93 -0.46
N LEU A 120 -13.78 -2.85 -0.77
CA LEU A 120 -14.03 -4.04 0.02
C LEU A 120 -13.48 -5.24 -0.75
N LYS A 121 -12.66 -6.05 -0.08
CA LYS A 121 -12.08 -7.29 -0.62
C LYS A 121 -12.60 -8.46 0.20
N LEU A 122 -13.05 -9.50 -0.48
CA LEU A 122 -13.48 -10.74 0.12
C LEU A 122 -12.80 -11.91 -0.58
N LYS A 123 -12.39 -12.91 0.17
CA LYS A 123 -11.86 -14.16 -0.37
C LYS A 123 -12.76 -15.29 0.10
N ARG A 124 -13.28 -16.06 -0.86
CA ARG A 124 -14.13 -17.21 -0.59
C ARG A 124 -13.32 -18.42 -0.12
N ALA A 125 -14.01 -19.41 0.41
CA ALA A 125 -13.44 -20.69 0.82
C ALA A 125 -12.63 -21.40 -0.30
N ASP A 126 -13.06 -21.23 -1.55
CA ASP A 126 -12.38 -21.77 -2.75
C ASP A 126 -11.20 -20.92 -3.23
N HIS A 127 -10.78 -19.91 -2.47
CA HIS A 127 -9.74 -18.93 -2.77
C HIS A 127 -10.09 -17.90 -3.86
N THR A 128 -11.31 -17.90 -4.38
CA THR A 128 -11.76 -16.86 -5.31
C THR A 128 -11.81 -15.50 -4.61
N VAL A 129 -11.20 -14.49 -5.20
CA VAL A 129 -11.19 -13.12 -4.68
C VAL A 129 -12.31 -12.31 -5.32
N LEU A 130 -13.08 -11.64 -4.48
CA LEU A 130 -14.12 -10.71 -4.86
C LEU A 130 -13.73 -9.32 -4.36
N SER A 131 -13.78 -8.34 -5.23
CA SER A 131 -13.43 -6.95 -4.88
C SER A 131 -14.51 -6.01 -5.39
N ARG A 132 -14.90 -5.06 -4.55
CA ARG A 132 -15.87 -4.00 -4.88
C ARG A 132 -15.34 -2.67 -4.40
N ARG A 133 -15.58 -1.62 -5.17
CA ARG A 133 -15.10 -0.28 -4.84
C ARG A 133 -16.20 0.76 -5.07
N LEU A 134 -16.15 1.83 -4.29
CA LEU A 134 -17.03 2.98 -4.42
C LEU A 134 -16.21 4.27 -4.25
N SER A 135 -16.39 5.20 -5.18
CA SER A 135 -15.79 6.53 -5.08
C SER A 135 -16.70 7.45 -4.29
N LEU A 136 -16.13 8.10 -3.27
CA LEU A 136 -16.83 9.11 -2.47
C LEU A 136 -16.80 10.47 -3.18
N HIS A 137 -17.75 11.32 -2.86
CA HIS A 137 -17.81 12.67 -3.41
C HIS A 137 -16.63 13.52 -2.94
N ASP A 138 -16.23 13.39 -1.68
CA ASP A 138 -15.08 14.06 -1.09
C ASP A 138 -14.19 13.07 -0.29
N PRO A 139 -12.90 13.38 -0.12
CA PRO A 139 -12.00 12.52 0.64
C PRO A 139 -12.41 12.38 2.10
N THR A 140 -12.16 11.22 2.68
CA THR A 140 -12.46 10.93 4.09
C THR A 140 -11.26 10.32 4.81
N GLN A 141 -11.18 10.54 6.12
CA GLN A 141 -10.34 9.82 7.06
C GLN A 141 -11.16 9.30 8.26
N LEU A 142 -12.50 9.35 8.16
CA LEU A 142 -13.40 8.96 9.25
C LEU A 142 -13.75 7.48 9.16
N ALA A 143 -13.57 6.77 10.28
CA ALA A 143 -13.93 5.36 10.41
C ALA A 143 -15.40 5.10 10.05
N ASP A 144 -16.31 5.95 10.51
CA ASP A 144 -17.73 5.84 10.24
C ASP A 144 -18.06 5.90 8.73
N ARG A 145 -17.45 6.82 7.99
CA ARG A 145 -17.69 6.91 6.54
C ARG A 145 -17.09 5.74 5.78
N ILE A 146 -15.89 5.31 6.14
CA ILE A 146 -15.25 4.14 5.55
C ILE A 146 -16.09 2.90 5.83
N TYR A 147 -16.55 2.73 7.06
CA TYR A 147 -17.41 1.62 7.46
C TYR A 147 -18.74 1.59 6.68
N ARG A 148 -19.46 2.69 6.64
CA ARG A 148 -20.76 2.76 5.94
C ARG A 148 -20.61 2.45 4.46
N THR A 149 -19.54 2.95 3.84
CA THR A 149 -19.26 2.71 2.43
C THR A 149 -18.92 1.24 2.18
N ALA A 150 -18.03 0.67 2.99
CA ALA A 150 -17.67 -0.74 2.90
C ALA A 150 -18.87 -1.65 3.19
N ARG A 151 -19.72 -1.27 4.14
CA ARG A 151 -20.96 -2.00 4.45
C ARG A 151 -21.94 -1.99 3.28
N ALA A 152 -22.10 -0.85 2.61
CA ALA A 152 -22.93 -0.75 1.42
C ALA A 152 -22.40 -1.65 0.28
N LEU A 153 -21.08 -1.72 0.13
CA LEU A 153 -20.44 -2.64 -0.82
C LEU A 153 -20.68 -4.11 -0.43
N PHE A 154 -20.61 -4.42 0.85
CA PHE A 154 -20.89 -5.76 1.36
C PHE A 154 -22.36 -6.19 1.08
N ASP A 155 -23.31 -5.28 1.18
CA ASP A 155 -24.71 -5.57 0.87
C ASP A 155 -24.95 -5.96 -0.59
N GLN A 156 -24.02 -5.61 -1.50
CA GLN A 156 -24.08 -5.95 -2.93
C GLN A 156 -23.49 -7.33 -3.26
N VAL A 157 -22.78 -7.95 -2.33
CA VAL A 157 -22.15 -9.27 -2.57
C VAL A 157 -23.09 -10.41 -2.17
N ASP A 158 -22.77 -11.61 -2.65
CA ASP A 158 -23.50 -12.82 -2.30
C ASP A 158 -23.34 -13.16 -0.82
N HIS A 159 -24.44 -13.20 -0.11
CA HIS A 159 -24.50 -13.54 1.32
C HIS A 159 -24.62 -15.04 1.59
N GLN A 160 -24.68 -15.87 0.56
CA GLN A 160 -24.76 -17.32 0.69
C GLN A 160 -23.40 -18.00 0.72
N SER A 161 -22.36 -17.31 0.30
CA SER A 161 -21.00 -17.84 0.29
C SER A 161 -20.33 -17.72 1.65
N ALA A 162 -19.46 -18.67 1.96
CA ALA A 162 -18.54 -18.57 3.08
C ALA A 162 -17.26 -17.87 2.66
N TYR A 163 -16.75 -16.99 3.50
CA TYR A 163 -15.55 -16.21 3.27
C TYR A 163 -14.48 -16.58 4.28
N ARG A 164 -13.24 -16.59 3.84
CA ARG A 164 -12.07 -16.86 4.67
C ARG A 164 -11.23 -15.62 4.99
N LEU A 165 -11.39 -14.54 4.21
CA LEU A 165 -10.67 -13.29 4.39
C LEU A 165 -11.59 -12.13 4.03
N ILE A 166 -11.43 -11.03 4.77
CA ILE A 166 -12.06 -9.75 4.48
C ILE A 166 -11.02 -8.62 4.61
N GLY A 167 -11.08 -7.66 3.71
CA GLY A 167 -10.20 -6.49 3.70
C GLY A 167 -10.95 -5.21 3.38
N VAL A 168 -10.48 -4.11 3.94
CA VAL A 168 -10.97 -2.76 3.66
C VAL A 168 -9.78 -1.90 3.24
N GLY A 169 -9.96 -1.11 2.20
CA GLY A 169 -8.93 -0.24 1.65
C GLY A 169 -9.46 1.16 1.38
N LEU A 170 -8.56 2.13 1.46
CA LEU A 170 -8.79 3.52 1.13
C LEU A 170 -7.74 3.94 0.11
N SER A 171 -8.16 4.48 -1.02
CA SER A 171 -7.28 4.89 -2.12
C SER A 171 -7.67 6.25 -2.68
N GLU A 172 -6.96 6.69 -3.72
CA GLU A 172 -6.99 8.08 -4.19
C GLU A 172 -6.73 9.04 -3.04
N LEU A 173 -5.59 8.86 -2.41
CA LEU A 173 -5.19 9.60 -1.21
C LEU A 173 -4.71 11.00 -1.56
N SER A 174 -5.05 11.95 -0.67
CA SER A 174 -4.61 13.34 -0.72
C SER A 174 -4.39 13.84 0.70
N GLY A 175 -3.89 15.07 0.85
CA GLY A 175 -3.77 15.68 2.17
C GLY A 175 -5.14 15.80 2.86
N ALA A 176 -5.15 15.67 4.18
CA ALA A 176 -6.38 15.67 4.97
C ALA A 176 -7.06 17.04 5.10
N GLU A 177 -6.41 18.10 4.61
CA GLU A 177 -6.99 19.44 4.61
C GLU A 177 -8.26 19.46 3.74
N GLY A 178 -9.38 19.88 4.33
CA GLY A 178 -10.66 19.90 3.64
C GLY A 178 -11.37 18.55 3.54
N ALA A 179 -10.80 17.49 4.11
CA ALA A 179 -11.47 16.19 4.17
C ALA A 179 -12.72 16.28 5.05
N ASP A 180 -13.77 15.57 4.63
CA ASP A 180 -15.05 15.48 5.35
C ASP A 180 -15.80 16.82 5.54
N MET A 181 -15.38 17.86 4.82
CA MET A 181 -16.01 19.20 4.92
C MET A 181 -17.38 19.27 4.24
N ALA A 182 -17.54 18.60 3.11
CA ALA A 182 -18.82 18.60 2.38
C ALA A 182 -19.91 17.79 3.11
N GLY A 183 -19.51 16.83 3.94
CA GLY A 183 -20.42 16.11 4.83
C GLY A 183 -21.12 17.01 5.84
N ASP A 184 -20.48 18.08 6.24
CA ASP A 184 -21.02 19.06 7.19
C ASP A 184 -22.25 19.82 6.64
N LEU A 185 -22.30 19.99 5.32
CA LEU A 185 -23.39 20.72 4.67
C LEU A 185 -24.64 19.83 4.44
N LEU A 186 -24.45 18.50 4.34
CA LEU A 186 -25.50 17.55 4.03
C LEU A 186 -26.00 16.75 5.25
N ASP A 187 -25.20 16.65 6.29
CA ASP A 187 -25.51 15.97 7.55
C ASP A 187 -24.89 16.71 8.75
N PRO A 188 -25.65 17.58 9.44
CA PRO A 188 -25.14 18.30 10.61
C PRO A 188 -24.63 17.38 11.74
N GLY A 189 -25.11 16.14 11.80
CA GLY A 189 -24.64 15.14 12.75
C GLY A 189 -23.25 14.58 12.43
N ALA A 190 -22.85 14.59 11.17
CA ALA A 190 -21.53 14.15 10.74
C ALA A 190 -20.40 15.08 11.21
N ALA A 191 -20.68 16.39 11.24
CA ALA A 191 -19.75 17.40 11.74
C ALA A 191 -19.43 17.21 13.23
N GLN A 192 -20.43 16.88 14.00
CA GLN A 192 -20.28 16.64 15.44
C GLN A 192 -19.50 15.37 15.72
N ARG A 193 -19.76 14.29 14.95
CA ARG A 193 -19.01 13.04 15.04
C ARG A 193 -17.57 13.21 14.65
N SER A 194 -17.30 13.94 13.58
CA SER A 194 -15.96 14.26 13.10
C SER A 194 -15.13 15.06 14.13
N ARG A 195 -15.76 16.00 14.80
CA ARG A 195 -15.11 16.79 15.88
C ARG A 195 -14.85 15.94 17.11
N ALA A 196 -15.80 15.09 17.50
CA ALA A 196 -15.66 14.20 18.66
C ALA A 196 -14.55 13.16 18.42
N GLU A 197 -14.48 12.60 17.22
CA GLU A 197 -13.47 11.62 16.83
C GLU A 197 -12.05 12.24 16.82
N ARG A 198 -11.91 13.46 16.29
CA ARG A 198 -10.63 14.18 16.29
C ARG A 198 -10.21 14.66 17.70
N ALA A 199 -11.15 14.95 18.58
CA ALA A 199 -10.87 15.32 19.96
C ALA A 199 -10.46 14.11 20.81
N ALA A 200 -10.93 12.92 20.48
CA ALA A 200 -10.56 11.67 21.16
C ALA A 200 -9.14 11.21 20.80
N ASP A 201 -8.62 11.64 19.64
CA ASP A 201 -7.28 11.31 19.15
C ASP A 201 -6.19 12.33 19.60
N SER A 202 -6.57 13.38 20.30
CA SER A 202 -5.67 14.40 20.83
C SER A 202 -5.29 14.14 22.28
#